data_a7e8c9e683c8466aabb781e3e6254cd8
#
_entry.id   a7e8c9e683c8466aabb781e3e6254cd8
#
_cell.length_a   1.000
_cell.length_b   1.000
_cell.length_c   1.000
_cell.angle_alpha   90.00
_cell.angle_beta   90.00
_cell.angle_gamma   90.00
#
_symmetry.space_group_name_H-M   'P 1'
#
loop_
_entity.id
_entity.type
_entity.pdbx_description
1 polymer ?
#
loop_
_entity_poly.entity_id
_entity_poly.type
_entity_poly.pdbx_seq_one_letter_code
_entity_poly.pdbx_strand_id
1 'polypeptide(L)' 'MTKDDLIFLINTKKEFEFSYHGKNYNLTYDRDDAGHDLIVFGERYCGKKYTSFGEFMNDAKIENHFFREMLDIL' A
#
# COMPACT_ATOMS: atom_id res chain seq x y z
N MET A 1 -4.10 1.19 12.67
CA MET A 1 -2.75 0.76 12.21
C MET A 1 -1.77 1.90 12.43
N THR A 2 -0.60 1.61 12.97
CA THR A 2 0.46 2.61 13.11
C THR A 2 1.41 2.56 11.92
N LYS A 3 2.27 3.58 11.79
CA LYS A 3 3.32 3.57 10.78
C LYS A 3 4.26 2.38 10.95
N ASP A 4 4.58 2.03 12.19
CA ASP A 4 5.44 0.88 12.48
C ASP A 4 4.79 -0.44 12.06
N ASP A 5 3.47 -0.57 12.25
CA ASP A 5 2.73 -1.74 11.77
C ASP A 5 2.83 -1.86 10.24
N LEU A 6 2.70 -0.74 9.55
CA LEU A 6 2.79 -0.71 8.10
C LEU A 6 4.20 -1.09 7.62
N ILE A 7 5.24 -0.56 8.27
CA ILE A 7 6.62 -0.90 7.96
C ILE A 7 6.85 -2.41 8.14
N PHE A 8 6.32 -2.98 9.22
CA PHE A 8 6.42 -4.42 9.48
C PHE A 8 5.75 -5.24 8.38
N LEU A 9 4.55 -4.86 7.95
CA LEU A 9 3.85 -5.56 6.88
C LEU A 9 4.67 -5.55 5.59
N ILE A 10 5.21 -4.38 5.23
CA ILE A 10 5.97 -4.23 3.99
C ILE A 10 7.29 -4.98 4.06
N ASN A 11 8.01 -4.91 5.17
CA ASN A 11 9.29 -5.61 5.32
C ASN A 11 9.14 -7.13 5.32
N THR A 12 8.03 -7.64 5.82
CA THR A 12 7.75 -9.07 5.83
C THR A 12 6.92 -9.54 4.64
N LYS A 13 6.58 -8.62 3.73
CA LYS A 13 5.77 -8.88 2.54
C LYS A 13 4.45 -9.55 2.85
N LYS A 14 3.80 -9.10 3.91
CA LYS A 14 2.46 -9.56 4.25
C LYS A 14 1.43 -8.74 3.50
N GLU A 15 0.52 -9.42 2.82
CA GLU A 15 -0.58 -8.78 2.12
C GLU A 15 -1.61 -8.26 3.12
N PHE A 16 -2.25 -7.16 2.74
CA PHE A 16 -3.25 -6.51 3.58
C PHE A 16 -4.43 -6.06 2.71
N GLU A 17 -5.63 -6.33 3.18
CA GLU A 17 -6.85 -5.90 2.51
C GLU A 17 -7.73 -5.14 3.50
N PHE A 18 -8.42 -4.13 2.99
CA PHE A 18 -9.39 -3.38 3.79
C PHE A 18 -10.47 -2.79 2.89
N SER A 19 -11.58 -2.42 3.51
CA SER A 19 -12.69 -1.75 2.82
C SER A 19 -12.78 -0.29 3.26
N TYR A 20 -13.04 0.60 2.31
CA TYR A 20 -13.23 2.01 2.59
C TYR A 20 -14.28 2.55 1.61
N HIS A 21 -15.34 3.17 2.14
CA HIS A 21 -16.45 3.70 1.34
C HIS A 21 -17.03 2.67 0.36
N GLY A 22 -17.17 1.42 0.81
CA GLY A 22 -17.76 0.36 0.00
C GLY A 22 -16.86 -0.22 -1.06
N LYS A 23 -15.60 0.20 -1.13
CA LYS A 23 -14.62 -0.32 -2.08
C LYS A 23 -13.55 -1.12 -1.34
N ASN A 24 -13.01 -2.14 -2.01
CA ASN A 24 -11.95 -2.97 -1.45
C ASN A 24 -10.60 -2.51 -1.98
N TYR A 25 -9.63 -2.35 -1.07
CA TYR A 25 -8.27 -1.93 -1.36
C TYR A 25 -7.29 -3.00 -0.90
N ASN A 26 -6.22 -3.18 -1.66
CA ASN A 26 -5.19 -4.17 -1.38
C ASN A 26 -3.82 -3.53 -1.29
N LEU A 27 -3.02 -4.04 -0.36
CA LEU A 27 -1.57 -3.83 -0.31
C LEU A 27 -0.94 -5.18 -0.63
N THR A 28 -0.27 -5.28 -1.75
CA THR A 28 0.40 -6.50 -2.20
C THR A 28 1.80 -6.17 -2.69
N TYR A 29 2.48 -7.16 -3.24
CA TYR A 29 3.88 -7.02 -3.65
C TYR A 29 4.11 -7.69 -4.99
N ASP A 30 5.07 -7.17 -5.74
CA ASP A 30 5.44 -7.72 -7.03
C ASP A 30 6.95 -7.55 -7.21
N ARG A 31 7.47 -8.00 -8.33
CA ARG A 31 8.87 -7.85 -8.68
C ARG A 31 8.95 -7.50 -10.15
N ASP A 32 9.80 -6.52 -10.49
CA ASP A 32 9.98 -6.15 -11.89
C ASP A 32 10.94 -7.12 -12.61
N ASP A 33 11.13 -6.91 -13.92
CA ASP A 33 11.97 -7.78 -14.74
C ASP A 33 13.44 -7.73 -14.31
N ALA A 34 13.87 -6.64 -13.68
CA ALA A 34 15.21 -6.49 -13.16
C ALA A 34 15.40 -7.10 -11.77
N GLY A 35 14.33 -7.68 -11.18
CA GLY A 35 14.39 -8.30 -9.86
C GLY A 35 14.20 -7.36 -8.70
N HIS A 36 13.76 -6.11 -8.93
CA HIS A 36 13.47 -5.16 -7.88
C HIS A 36 12.09 -5.42 -7.27
N ASP A 37 12.03 -5.36 -5.95
CA ASP A 37 10.76 -5.51 -5.25
C ASP A 37 9.88 -4.27 -5.42
N LEU A 38 8.59 -4.49 -5.68
CA LEU A 38 7.61 -3.43 -5.86
C LEU A 38 6.52 -3.54 -4.81
N ILE A 39 5.98 -2.39 -4.39
CA ILE A 39 4.79 -2.31 -3.54
C ILE A 39 3.62 -2.00 -4.45
N VAL A 40 2.55 -2.80 -4.36
CA VAL A 40 1.36 -2.62 -5.19
C VAL A 40 0.21 -2.23 -4.26
N PHE A 41 -0.36 -1.06 -4.47
CA PHE A 41 -1.40 -0.55 -3.59
C PHE A 41 -2.49 0.17 -4.38
N GLY A 42 -3.73 -0.07 -4.01
CA GLY A 42 -4.87 0.61 -4.59
C GLY A 42 -6.13 -0.21 -4.50
N GLU A 43 -7.16 0.24 -5.19
CA GLU A 43 -8.40 -0.49 -5.29
C GLU A 43 -8.14 -1.86 -5.93
N ARG A 44 -8.87 -2.87 -5.45
CA ARG A 44 -8.69 -4.25 -5.92
C ARG A 44 -8.73 -4.32 -7.45
N TYR A 45 -7.74 -4.99 -8.04
CA TYR A 45 -7.52 -5.13 -9.48
C TYR A 45 -7.05 -3.85 -10.20
N CYS A 46 -6.87 -2.75 -9.46
CA CYS A 46 -6.43 -1.46 -10.02
C CYS A 46 -5.23 -0.90 -9.26
N GLY A 47 -4.40 -1.76 -8.67
CA GLY A 47 -3.26 -1.34 -7.86
C GLY A 47 -2.20 -0.60 -8.65
N LYS A 48 -1.64 0.45 -8.05
CA LYS A 48 -0.49 1.17 -8.60
C LYS A 48 0.79 0.64 -7.98
N LYS A 49 1.85 0.56 -8.79
CA LYS A 49 3.15 0.05 -8.35
C LYS A 49 4.05 1.18 -7.87
N TYR A 50 4.73 0.94 -6.74
CA TYR A 50 5.68 1.87 -6.15
C TYR A 50 7.02 1.17 -5.98
N THR A 51 8.11 1.89 -6.25
CA THR A 51 9.46 1.30 -6.28
C THR A 51 10.16 1.30 -4.94
N SER A 52 9.65 2.06 -3.97
CA SER A 52 10.23 2.15 -2.64
C SER A 52 9.16 2.47 -1.60
N PHE A 53 9.49 2.22 -0.34
CA PHE A 53 8.63 2.59 0.78
C PHE A 53 8.42 4.11 0.83
N GLY A 54 9.48 4.88 0.58
CA GLY A 54 9.38 6.35 0.58
C GLY A 54 8.43 6.86 -0.50
N GLU A 55 8.53 6.35 -1.71
CA GLU A 55 7.63 6.71 -2.80
C GLU A 55 6.19 6.35 -2.44
N PHE A 56 5.98 5.14 -1.91
CA PHE A 56 4.66 4.70 -1.48
C PHE A 56 4.07 5.63 -0.43
N MET A 57 4.84 5.98 0.61
CA MET A 57 4.35 6.85 1.68
C MET A 57 4.05 8.27 1.20
N ASN A 58 4.80 8.76 0.23
CA ASN A 58 4.59 10.11 -0.31
C ASN A 58 3.42 10.19 -1.29
N ASP A 59 3.19 9.16 -2.08
CA ASP A 59 2.31 9.25 -3.24
C ASP A 59 1.01 8.45 -3.10
N ALA A 60 0.96 7.42 -2.26
CA ALA A 60 -0.22 6.57 -2.14
C ALA A 60 -1.43 7.35 -1.62
N LYS A 61 -2.54 7.24 -2.34
CA LYS A 61 -3.78 7.95 -2.02
C LYS A 61 -4.99 7.02 -2.12
N ILE A 62 -5.99 7.33 -1.32
CA ILE A 62 -7.33 6.75 -1.43
C ILE A 62 -8.29 7.93 -1.51
N GLU A 63 -9.00 8.07 -2.62
CA GLU A 63 -10.01 9.12 -2.83
C GLU A 63 -9.48 10.53 -2.51
N ASN A 64 -8.29 10.88 -2.98
CA ASN A 64 -7.64 12.17 -2.75
C ASN A 64 -7.06 12.38 -1.33
N HIS A 65 -7.14 11.36 -0.48
CA HIS A 65 -6.51 11.40 0.85
C HIS A 65 -5.21 10.58 0.82
N PHE A 66 -4.13 11.13 1.38
CA PHE A 66 -2.90 10.37 1.49
C PHE A 66 -3.10 9.18 2.43
N PHE A 67 -2.68 8.01 1.99
CA PHE A 67 -2.81 6.80 2.79
C PHE A 67 -2.12 6.94 4.14
N ARG A 68 -0.95 7.58 4.19
CA ARG A 68 -0.23 7.80 5.45
C ARG A 68 -1.04 8.56 6.50
N GLU A 69 -2.02 9.35 6.08
CA GLU A 69 -2.89 10.12 6.98
C GLU A 69 -4.13 9.33 7.41
N MET A 70 -4.34 8.16 6.81
CA MET A 70 -5.52 7.34 7.07
C MET A 70 -5.25 6.16 8.00
N LEU A 71 -4.01 5.99 8.45
CA LEU A 71 -3.63 4.81 9.23
C LEU A 71 -4.43 4.68 10.54
N ASP A 72 -4.84 5.80 11.14
CA ASP A 72 -5.60 5.79 12.39
C ASP A 72 -6.98 5.15 12.27
N ILE A 73 -7.54 5.09 11.09
CA ILE A 73 -8.88 4.53 10.87
C ILE A 73 -8.86 3.10 10.33
N LEU A 74 -7.68 2.53 10.18
CA LEU A 74 -7.52 1.17 9.66
C LEU A 74 -7.22 0.13 10.73
#